data_026a2e699c2a7909e5edfad6b8a8bc38
#
_entry.id   026a2e699c2a7909e5edfad6b8a8bc38
#
_cell.length_a   1.000
_cell.length_b   1.000
_cell.length_c   1.000
_cell.angle_alpha   90.00
_cell.angle_beta   90.00
_cell.angle_gamma   90.00
#
_symmetry.space_group_name_H-M   'P 1'
#
loop_
_entity.id
_entity.type
_entity.pdbx_description
1 polymer ?
#
loop_
_entity_poly.entity_id
_entity_poly.type
_entity_poly.pdbx_seq_one_letter_code
_entity_poly.pdbx_strand_id
1 'polypeptide(L)'
;MRAWMNTGTTLALLASVALGACAQSNVARLPSRTGPTDKLDMTTWSVVGVDPVSGDVGVAMASCVANTLADALAALVPGKGAAATQAAFDVGNRDKVYAALKEGRSAEEIIRLVSDSVTDARLGSRQYGVVTMSGGRVQTAGFTGKPMLDGAAAPNASRWAGVRANASRGVSVQGNTLVNEAVVANALAAYVWEDPTGFNSLSDRLIRALEAGSVAGGDVRCNSDSVRQTAATAMIVVARGTDGPYATEKIGLSDQGTPKAPWLAISTTTSRGGDNPLLDLRRKYDLWRRTVKKN
;
A
#
# COMPACT_ATOMS: atom_id res chain seq x y z
N MET A 1 89.32 -30.82 23.35
CA MET A 1 90.06 -30.47 22.09
C MET A 1 89.16 -29.61 21.25
N ARG A 2 89.70 -28.46 20.90
CA ARG A 2 89.32 -27.54 19.81
C ARG A 2 87.85 -26.96 19.74
N ALA A 3 87.85 -25.72 20.10
CA ALA A 3 87.01 -24.63 19.65
C ALA A 3 86.79 -24.59 18.13
N TRP A 4 85.71 -24.02 17.72
CA TRP A 4 85.66 -23.02 16.64
C TRP A 4 84.42 -22.15 16.79
N MET A 5 84.71 -20.88 16.98
CA MET A 5 83.79 -19.76 16.85
C MET A 5 83.39 -19.61 15.37
N ASN A 6 82.15 -19.27 15.09
CA ASN A 6 81.96 -18.41 13.95
C ASN A 6 80.72 -17.49 14.14
N THR A 7 81.00 -16.29 13.92
CA THR A 7 80.21 -15.07 13.87
C THR A 7 79.19 -15.12 12.71
N GLY A 8 78.05 -14.61 12.90
CA GLY A 8 77.09 -14.45 11.79
C GLY A 8 75.86 -13.68 12.09
N THR A 9 75.95 -12.39 12.00
CA THR A 9 75.04 -11.43 11.41
C THR A 9 73.53 -11.49 11.82
N THR A 10 73.19 -10.58 12.64
CA THR A 10 71.81 -10.16 12.94
C THR A 10 71.17 -9.54 11.70
N LEU A 11 70.19 -10.19 11.12
CA LEU A 11 69.26 -9.57 10.12
C LEU A 11 67.97 -9.08 10.83
N ALA A 12 67.89 -7.78 10.97
CA ALA A 12 66.67 -7.15 11.43
C ALA A 12 65.59 -7.20 10.30
N LEU A 13 64.58 -8.03 10.48
CA LEU A 13 63.35 -7.97 9.64
C LEU A 13 62.49 -6.83 10.11
N LEU A 14 62.45 -5.76 9.36
CA LEU A 14 61.43 -4.72 9.45
C LEU A 14 60.11 -5.31 8.97
N ALA A 15 59.22 -5.63 9.88
CA ALA A 15 57.83 -5.96 9.59
C ALA A 15 57.08 -4.66 9.22
N SER A 16 56.87 -4.46 7.94
CA SER A 16 56.01 -3.42 7.43
C SER A 16 54.53 -3.76 7.77
N VAL A 17 53.96 -3.08 8.76
CA VAL A 17 52.54 -3.13 9.02
C VAL A 17 51.83 -2.38 7.90
N ALA A 18 51.30 -3.11 6.96
CA ALA A 18 50.37 -2.57 5.99
C ALA A 18 49.04 -2.25 6.71
N LEU A 19 48.83 -1.00 7.00
CA LEU A 19 47.53 -0.48 7.39
C LEU A 19 46.56 -0.67 6.19
N GLY A 20 45.76 -1.72 6.29
CA GLY A 20 44.63 -1.93 5.40
C GLY A 20 43.67 -0.76 5.54
N ALA A 21 43.65 0.12 4.54
CA ALA A 21 42.62 1.11 4.38
C ALA A 21 41.29 0.37 4.21
N CYS A 22 40.46 0.40 5.24
CA CYS A 22 39.06 0.07 5.09
C CYS A 22 38.48 1.00 4.02
N ALA A 23 38.23 0.45 2.84
CA ALA A 23 37.44 1.10 1.83
C ALA A 23 36.03 1.30 2.44
N GLN A 24 35.77 2.49 2.92
CA GLN A 24 34.39 2.92 3.22
C GLN A 24 33.64 2.89 1.90
N SER A 25 32.78 1.87 1.77
CA SER A 25 31.80 1.82 0.72
C SER A 25 30.94 3.09 0.89
N ASN A 26 31.13 4.03 -0.01
CA ASN A 26 30.21 5.15 -0.20
C ASN A 26 28.86 4.55 -0.64
N VAL A 27 28.05 4.15 0.32
CA VAL A 27 26.62 4.01 0.10
C VAL A 27 26.16 5.41 -0.24
N ALA A 28 25.92 5.64 -1.52
CA ALA A 28 25.32 6.87 -1.99
C ALA A 28 24.00 7.03 -1.20
N ARG A 29 24.02 7.89 -0.19
CA ARG A 29 22.80 8.36 0.44
C ARG A 29 21.99 9.01 -0.68
N LEU A 30 20.86 8.38 -1.02
CA LEU A 30 19.84 9.05 -1.80
C LEU A 30 19.66 10.43 -1.16
N PRO A 31 19.69 11.52 -1.96
CA PRO A 31 19.56 12.85 -1.43
C PRO A 31 18.28 12.91 -0.64
N SER A 32 18.37 13.28 0.64
CA SER A 32 17.22 13.64 1.44
C SER A 32 16.54 14.80 0.69
N ARG A 33 15.37 14.55 0.11
CA ARG A 33 14.56 15.61 -0.52
C ARG A 33 14.03 16.53 0.58
N THR A 34 14.89 17.43 1.06
CA THR A 34 14.53 18.60 1.83
C THR A 34 14.35 19.79 0.87
N GLY A 35 13.44 19.65 -0.08
CA GLY A 35 12.85 20.81 -0.77
C GLY A 35 11.55 21.20 -0.07
N PRO A 36 11.01 22.42 -0.31
CA PRO A 36 9.67 22.74 0.10
C PRO A 36 8.78 21.63 -0.44
N THR A 37 8.17 20.91 0.48
CA THR A 37 7.41 19.71 0.17
C THR A 37 6.38 20.06 -0.87
N ASP A 38 6.65 19.67 -2.09
CA ASP A 38 5.62 19.55 -3.09
C ASP A 38 4.48 18.82 -2.39
N LYS A 39 3.33 19.45 -2.39
CA LYS A 39 2.08 18.88 -1.93
C LYS A 39 1.83 17.66 -2.80
N LEU A 40 2.43 16.53 -2.46
CA LEU A 40 2.01 15.22 -2.94
C LEU A 40 0.66 14.96 -2.29
N ASP A 41 -0.34 15.71 -2.74
CA ASP A 41 -1.74 15.43 -2.48
C ASP A 41 -2.06 14.13 -3.22
N MET A 42 -1.70 13.01 -2.60
CA MET A 42 -1.97 11.67 -3.09
C MET A 42 -3.45 11.40 -2.88
N THR A 43 -4.23 11.78 -3.84
CA THR A 43 -5.66 11.56 -3.85
C THR A 43 -5.94 10.19 -4.44
N THR A 44 -6.86 9.47 -3.82
CA THR A 44 -6.98 8.04 -4.06
C THR A 44 -8.35 7.59 -3.58
N TRP A 45 -8.94 6.60 -4.24
CA TRP A 45 -9.91 5.75 -3.57
C TRP A 45 -9.34 4.34 -3.48
N SER A 46 -9.67 3.66 -2.40
CA SER A 46 -9.24 2.29 -2.15
C SER A 46 -10.35 1.47 -1.52
N VAL A 47 -10.25 0.17 -1.73
CA VAL A 47 -11.11 -0.86 -1.18
C VAL A 47 -10.23 -1.83 -0.42
N VAL A 48 -10.45 -1.94 0.88
CA VAL A 48 -9.80 -2.92 1.76
C VAL A 48 -10.79 -4.02 2.04
N GLY A 49 -10.41 -5.25 1.78
CA GLY A 49 -11.29 -6.40 1.95
C GLY A 49 -10.63 -7.56 2.67
N VAL A 50 -11.44 -8.32 3.40
CA VAL A 50 -11.05 -9.60 3.99
C VAL A 50 -12.12 -10.65 3.74
N ASP A 51 -11.71 -11.90 3.65
CA ASP A 51 -12.60 -13.06 3.68
C ASP A 51 -12.36 -13.83 5.00
N PRO A 52 -13.30 -13.77 5.95
CA PRO A 52 -13.12 -14.42 7.25
C PRO A 52 -13.16 -15.95 7.19
N VAL A 53 -13.62 -16.53 6.08
CA VAL A 53 -13.69 -17.97 5.90
C VAL A 53 -12.35 -18.53 5.43
N SER A 54 -11.78 -17.93 4.38
CA SER A 54 -10.48 -18.35 3.83
C SER A 54 -9.28 -17.71 4.53
N GLY A 55 -9.48 -16.60 5.25
CA GLY A 55 -8.41 -15.80 5.82
C GLY A 55 -7.71 -14.91 4.79
N ASP A 56 -8.25 -14.80 3.58
CA ASP A 56 -7.69 -13.97 2.53
C ASP A 56 -7.84 -12.49 2.87
N VAL A 57 -6.86 -11.70 2.51
CA VAL A 57 -6.82 -10.26 2.74
C VAL A 57 -6.36 -9.53 1.48
N GLY A 58 -6.90 -8.34 1.22
CA GLY A 58 -6.53 -7.63 0.00
C GLY A 58 -6.88 -6.15 0.00
N VAL A 59 -6.23 -5.45 -0.91
CA VAL A 59 -6.46 -4.03 -1.18
C VAL A 59 -6.50 -3.82 -2.69
N ALA A 60 -7.49 -3.07 -3.15
CA ALA A 60 -7.50 -2.49 -4.48
C ALA A 60 -7.54 -0.97 -4.36
N MET A 61 -6.81 -0.26 -5.23
CA MET A 61 -6.80 1.20 -5.19
C MET A 61 -6.58 1.81 -6.57
N ALA A 62 -7.01 3.06 -6.71
CA ALA A 62 -6.73 3.88 -7.89
C ALA A 62 -6.51 5.35 -7.50
N SER A 63 -5.62 6.03 -8.21
CA SER A 63 -5.16 7.37 -7.91
C SER A 63 -4.84 8.15 -9.18
N CYS A 64 -5.03 9.47 -9.16
CA CYS A 64 -4.58 10.35 -10.25
C CYS A 64 -3.09 10.74 -10.13
N VAL A 65 -2.33 10.07 -9.28
CA VAL A 65 -0.88 10.22 -9.20
C VAL A 65 -0.24 9.11 -10.02
N ALA A 66 0.43 9.49 -11.12
CA ALA A 66 1.17 8.54 -11.93
C ALA A 66 2.42 8.04 -11.19
N ASN A 67 2.83 6.80 -11.47
CA ASN A 67 4.01 6.16 -10.87
C ASN A 67 3.98 6.12 -9.33
N THR A 68 2.80 6.09 -8.74
CA THR A 68 2.68 5.88 -7.31
C THR A 68 3.14 4.45 -6.99
N LEU A 69 3.92 4.30 -5.92
CA LEU A 69 4.15 3.02 -5.27
C LEU A 69 2.85 2.59 -4.55
N ALA A 70 1.82 2.29 -5.36
CA ALA A 70 0.49 2.04 -4.85
C ALA A 70 0.49 0.83 -3.91
N ASP A 71 1.32 -0.17 -4.19
CA ASP A 71 1.60 -1.33 -3.37
C ASP A 71 2.22 -0.98 -2.00
N ALA A 72 2.99 0.13 -1.91
CA ALA A 72 3.54 0.60 -0.63
C ALA A 72 2.47 1.14 0.34
N LEU A 73 1.27 1.44 -0.14
CA LEU A 73 0.17 1.96 0.69
C LEU A 73 -0.62 0.86 1.41
N ALA A 74 -0.51 -0.38 0.97
CA ALA A 74 -1.22 -1.52 1.54
C ALA A 74 -0.45 -2.16 2.69
N ALA A 75 -1.17 -2.56 3.74
CA ALA A 75 -0.71 -3.45 4.78
C ALA A 75 -1.58 -4.70 4.78
N LEU A 76 -0.98 -5.89 4.55
CA LEU A 76 -1.68 -7.16 4.45
C LEU A 76 -1.10 -8.17 5.42
N VAL A 77 -1.93 -8.70 6.30
CA VAL A 77 -1.57 -9.81 7.22
C VAL A 77 -2.61 -10.92 7.08
N PRO A 78 -2.30 -11.98 6.30
CA PRO A 78 -3.19 -13.11 6.10
C PRO A 78 -3.76 -13.66 7.40
N GLY A 79 -5.06 -13.94 7.43
CA GLY A 79 -5.76 -14.44 8.59
C GLY A 79 -5.99 -13.41 9.71
N LYS A 80 -5.50 -12.16 9.56
CA LYS A 80 -5.64 -11.12 10.59
C LYS A 80 -6.28 -9.84 10.09
N GLY A 81 -5.93 -9.36 8.91
CA GLY A 81 -6.54 -8.16 8.37
C GLY A 81 -5.73 -7.46 7.29
N ALA A 82 -6.29 -6.37 6.79
CA ALA A 82 -5.70 -5.49 5.80
C ALA A 82 -5.99 -4.03 6.09
N ALA A 83 -5.15 -3.16 5.55
CA ALA A 83 -5.35 -1.73 5.62
C ALA A 83 -4.83 -1.01 4.37
N ALA A 84 -5.41 0.15 4.08
CA ALA A 84 -4.87 1.14 3.15
C ALA A 84 -4.49 2.41 3.93
N THR A 85 -3.26 2.89 3.70
CA THR A 85 -2.75 4.14 4.26
C THR A 85 -2.49 5.10 3.10
N GLN A 86 -3.27 6.16 2.99
CA GLN A 86 -3.29 6.99 1.79
C GLN A 86 -3.39 8.49 2.09
N ALA A 87 -3.61 9.30 1.06
CA ALA A 87 -3.49 10.76 1.05
C ALA A 87 -2.02 11.19 1.19
N ALA A 88 -1.63 12.03 2.10
CA ALA A 88 -0.22 12.30 2.34
C ALA A 88 0.43 11.06 2.99
N PHE A 89 0.90 10.15 2.16
CA PHE A 89 1.43 8.85 2.54
C PHE A 89 2.64 8.95 3.49
N ASP A 90 2.73 7.99 4.41
CA ASP A 90 3.85 7.86 5.34
C ASP A 90 4.18 6.39 5.59
N VAL A 91 5.41 5.98 5.26
CA VAL A 91 5.88 4.60 5.43
C VAL A 91 5.85 4.18 6.89
N GLY A 92 6.26 5.07 7.81
CA GLY A 92 6.27 4.77 9.23
C GLY A 92 4.86 4.50 9.78
N ASN A 93 3.86 5.24 9.33
CA ASN A 93 2.47 4.97 9.73
C ASN A 93 1.96 3.65 9.14
N ARG A 94 2.28 3.35 7.86
CA ARG A 94 1.96 2.05 7.29
C ARG A 94 2.60 0.90 8.07
N ASP A 95 3.87 1.03 8.46
CA ASP A 95 4.60 0.00 9.21
C ASP A 95 4.01 -0.20 10.61
N LYS A 96 3.57 0.88 11.28
CA LYS A 96 2.82 0.79 12.54
C LYS A 96 1.52 0.01 12.37
N VAL A 97 0.77 0.29 11.30
CA VAL A 97 -0.47 -0.44 10.97
C VAL A 97 -0.17 -1.92 10.74
N TYR A 98 0.86 -2.23 9.96
CA TYR A 98 1.26 -3.61 9.69
C TYR A 98 1.65 -4.36 10.97
N ALA A 99 2.45 -3.75 11.84
CA ALA A 99 2.84 -4.35 13.12
C ALA A 99 1.61 -4.61 14.01
N ALA A 100 0.70 -3.65 14.12
CA ALA A 100 -0.51 -3.78 14.90
C ALA A 100 -1.48 -4.85 14.36
N LEU A 101 -1.58 -5.00 13.03
CA LEU A 101 -2.29 -6.12 12.40
C LEU A 101 -1.66 -7.47 12.77
N LYS A 102 -0.34 -7.58 12.75
CA LYS A 102 0.38 -8.81 13.17
C LYS A 102 0.10 -9.16 14.63
N GLU A 103 0.03 -8.16 15.50
CA GLU A 103 -0.32 -8.32 16.90
C GLU A 103 -1.80 -8.72 17.10
N GLY A 104 -2.64 -8.59 16.08
CA GLY A 104 -4.07 -8.89 16.15
C GLY A 104 -4.89 -7.82 16.87
N ARG A 105 -4.44 -6.57 16.85
CA ARG A 105 -5.19 -5.43 17.39
C ARG A 105 -6.49 -5.22 16.62
N SER A 106 -7.48 -4.68 17.30
CA SER A 106 -8.74 -4.28 16.68
C SER A 106 -8.56 -3.13 15.69
N ALA A 107 -9.49 -3.00 14.74
CA ALA A 107 -9.45 -1.93 13.75
C ALA A 107 -9.45 -0.54 14.41
N GLU A 108 -10.22 -0.35 15.48
CA GLU A 108 -10.25 0.91 16.22
C GLU A 108 -8.94 1.22 16.93
N GLU A 109 -8.28 0.22 17.54
CA GLU A 109 -6.98 0.41 18.20
C GLU A 109 -5.91 0.80 17.18
N ILE A 110 -5.96 0.19 15.99
CA ILE A 110 -5.05 0.54 14.89
C ILE A 110 -5.28 1.99 14.45
N ILE A 111 -6.53 2.40 14.25
CA ILE A 111 -6.81 3.80 13.87
C ILE A 111 -6.35 4.75 14.96
N ARG A 112 -6.62 4.49 16.24
CA ARG A 112 -6.14 5.33 17.34
C ARG A 112 -4.62 5.46 17.35
N LEU A 113 -3.89 4.37 17.06
CA LEU A 113 -2.42 4.37 17.02
C LEU A 113 -1.86 5.31 15.95
N VAL A 114 -2.52 5.43 14.78
CA VAL A 114 -2.02 6.20 13.63
C VAL A 114 -2.75 7.53 13.43
N SER A 115 -3.73 7.86 14.26
CA SER A 115 -4.48 9.11 14.21
C SER A 115 -4.22 10.02 15.42
N ASP A 116 -3.03 9.90 16.02
CA ASP A 116 -2.61 10.76 17.11
C ASP A 116 -1.90 12.02 16.59
N SER A 117 -2.49 13.18 16.83
CA SER A 117 -1.95 14.49 16.41
C SER A 117 -0.66 14.89 17.13
N VAL A 118 -0.35 14.26 18.26
CA VAL A 118 0.91 14.51 18.99
C VAL A 118 2.09 13.87 18.24
N THR A 119 1.86 12.71 17.64
CA THR A 119 2.90 11.94 16.95
C THR A 119 2.94 12.18 15.44
N ASP A 120 1.89 12.72 14.84
CA ASP A 120 1.83 13.05 13.41
C ASP A 120 1.32 14.47 13.16
N ALA A 121 2.25 15.40 13.01
CA ALA A 121 1.95 16.80 12.70
C ALA A 121 1.19 17.00 11.36
N ARG A 122 1.18 15.97 10.47
CA ARG A 122 0.48 15.98 9.18
C ARG A 122 -0.83 15.20 9.21
N LEU A 123 -1.33 14.85 10.37
CA LEU A 123 -2.55 14.04 10.56
C LEU A 123 -3.73 14.57 9.72
N GLY A 124 -3.90 15.87 9.61
CA GLY A 124 -4.94 16.50 8.79
C GLY A 124 -4.91 16.10 7.31
N SER A 125 -3.77 15.62 6.81
CA SER A 125 -3.57 15.16 5.43
C SER A 125 -3.49 13.65 5.31
N ARG A 126 -3.90 12.87 6.32
CA ARG A 126 -3.89 11.41 6.31
C ARG A 126 -5.28 10.83 6.08
N GLN A 127 -5.33 9.68 5.42
CA GLN A 127 -6.55 8.88 5.32
C GLN A 127 -6.22 7.40 5.47
N TYR A 128 -6.98 6.70 6.31
CA TYR A 128 -6.80 5.29 6.61
C TYR A 128 -8.11 4.53 6.50
N GLY A 129 -8.05 3.29 6.01
CA GLY A 129 -9.11 2.31 6.11
C GLY A 129 -8.54 0.98 6.58
N VAL A 130 -9.13 0.38 7.60
CA VAL A 130 -8.66 -0.84 8.26
C VAL A 130 -9.81 -1.84 8.36
N VAL A 131 -9.52 -3.09 8.03
CA VAL A 131 -10.40 -4.23 8.29
C VAL A 131 -9.60 -5.30 9.00
N THR A 132 -10.08 -5.76 10.16
CA THR A 132 -9.42 -6.81 10.94
C THR A 132 -10.31 -8.02 11.11
N MET A 133 -9.68 -9.19 11.29
CA MET A 133 -10.29 -10.47 11.67
C MET A 133 -9.65 -10.92 12.97
N SER A 134 -10.22 -10.57 14.10
CA SER A 134 -9.69 -10.94 15.42
C SER A 134 -10.75 -11.65 16.26
N GLY A 135 -10.38 -12.77 16.88
CA GLY A 135 -11.28 -13.53 17.74
C GLY A 135 -12.57 -13.99 17.05
N GLY A 136 -12.53 -14.30 15.75
CA GLY A 136 -13.70 -14.71 14.97
C GLY A 136 -14.64 -13.54 14.60
N ARG A 137 -14.22 -12.29 14.85
CA ARG A 137 -15.00 -11.09 14.53
C ARG A 137 -14.31 -10.27 13.45
N VAL A 138 -15.07 -9.83 12.48
CA VAL A 138 -14.62 -8.83 11.50
C VAL A 138 -14.96 -7.44 12.02
N GLN A 139 -13.97 -6.55 12.01
CA GLN A 139 -14.13 -5.16 12.45
C GLN A 139 -13.59 -4.23 11.38
N THR A 140 -14.17 -3.04 11.29
CA THR A 140 -13.76 -2.00 10.37
C THR A 140 -13.61 -0.68 11.10
N ALA A 141 -12.58 0.07 10.77
CA ALA A 141 -12.42 1.44 11.23
C ALA A 141 -11.75 2.27 10.13
N GLY A 142 -11.96 3.56 10.17
CA GLY A 142 -11.37 4.48 9.19
C GLY A 142 -11.13 5.85 9.77
N PHE A 143 -10.24 6.58 9.13
CA PHE A 143 -9.90 7.95 9.48
C PHE A 143 -9.73 8.78 8.20
N THR A 144 -10.24 9.98 8.21
CA THR A 144 -10.00 11.01 7.19
C THR A 144 -9.68 12.31 7.90
N GLY A 145 -8.55 12.90 7.60
CA GLY A 145 -8.14 14.17 8.21
C GLY A 145 -9.16 15.28 7.95
N LYS A 146 -9.45 16.08 8.99
CA LYS A 146 -10.49 17.11 8.94
C LYS A 146 -10.35 18.08 7.76
N PRO A 147 -9.16 18.61 7.41
CA PRO A 147 -9.01 19.49 6.25
C PRO A 147 -9.45 18.84 4.92
N MET A 148 -9.32 17.53 4.77
CA MET A 148 -9.82 16.82 3.57
C MET A 148 -11.34 16.71 3.58
N LEU A 149 -11.95 16.42 4.73
CA LEU A 149 -13.41 16.40 4.89
C LEU A 149 -14.02 17.76 4.57
N ASP A 150 -13.39 18.84 5.00
CA ASP A 150 -13.83 20.20 4.77
C ASP A 150 -13.49 20.72 3.35
N GLY A 151 -12.84 19.92 2.52
CA GLY A 151 -12.37 20.34 1.19
C GLY A 151 -11.19 21.31 1.21
N ALA A 152 -10.64 21.62 2.39
CA ALA A 152 -9.60 22.65 2.57
C ALA A 152 -8.20 22.16 2.13
N ALA A 153 -7.96 20.86 2.13
CA ALA A 153 -6.66 20.28 1.75
C ALA A 153 -6.34 20.43 0.27
N ALA A 154 -7.38 20.62 -0.58
CA ALA A 154 -7.23 20.86 -2.00
C ALA A 154 -8.36 21.79 -2.48
N PRO A 155 -8.34 23.07 -2.15
CA PRO A 155 -9.49 23.97 -2.22
C PRO A 155 -10.13 24.12 -3.60
N ASN A 156 -9.47 23.73 -4.66
CA ASN A 156 -10.00 23.78 -6.03
C ASN A 156 -10.19 22.39 -6.67
N ALA A 157 -9.87 21.32 -5.97
CA ALA A 157 -9.84 19.97 -6.54
C ALA A 157 -10.64 18.94 -5.71
N SER A 158 -10.71 19.07 -4.39
CA SER A 158 -11.46 18.13 -3.57
C SER A 158 -12.95 18.49 -3.56
N ARG A 159 -13.78 17.56 -3.97
CA ARG A 159 -15.24 17.69 -3.86
C ARG A 159 -15.81 16.79 -2.77
N TRP A 160 -15.15 15.65 -2.53
CA TRP A 160 -15.57 14.73 -1.49
C TRP A 160 -14.40 13.92 -0.94
N ALA A 161 -14.42 13.67 0.37
CA ALA A 161 -13.54 12.72 1.04
C ALA A 161 -14.28 12.02 2.18
N GLY A 162 -13.97 10.77 2.44
CA GLY A 162 -14.57 10.03 3.56
C GLY A 162 -14.34 8.53 3.48
N VAL A 163 -15.00 7.82 4.41
CA VAL A 163 -14.95 6.36 4.54
C VAL A 163 -16.36 5.81 4.62
N ARG A 164 -16.60 4.67 3.96
CA ARG A 164 -17.78 3.82 4.13
C ARG A 164 -17.33 2.40 4.36
N ALA A 165 -17.97 1.68 5.28
CA ALA A 165 -17.56 0.33 5.62
C ALA A 165 -18.78 -0.57 5.89
N ASN A 166 -18.55 -1.87 5.74
CA ASN A 166 -19.50 -2.91 6.13
C ASN A 166 -18.73 -4.06 6.79
N ALA A 167 -18.72 -4.10 8.12
CA ALA A 167 -18.01 -5.10 8.89
C ALA A 167 -18.52 -6.52 8.62
N SER A 168 -19.84 -6.72 8.46
CA SER A 168 -20.39 -8.05 8.18
C SER A 168 -19.97 -8.62 6.83
N ARG A 169 -19.53 -7.74 5.91
CA ARG A 169 -19.00 -8.11 4.59
C ARG A 169 -17.48 -8.00 4.50
N GLY A 170 -16.81 -7.65 5.59
CA GLY A 170 -15.35 -7.56 5.66
C GLY A 170 -14.75 -6.48 4.74
N VAL A 171 -15.35 -5.30 4.67
CA VAL A 171 -14.91 -4.27 3.71
C VAL A 171 -14.90 -2.87 4.31
N SER A 172 -13.88 -2.10 3.95
CA SER A 172 -13.79 -0.65 4.11
C SER A 172 -13.43 0.00 2.77
N VAL A 173 -14.15 1.04 2.40
CA VAL A 173 -13.92 1.84 1.19
C VAL A 173 -13.69 3.28 1.61
N GLN A 174 -12.60 3.86 1.21
CA GLN A 174 -12.22 5.23 1.51
C GLN A 174 -11.72 5.95 0.28
N GLY A 175 -11.86 7.26 0.30
CA GLY A 175 -11.34 8.09 -0.77
C GLY A 175 -11.27 9.55 -0.39
N ASN A 176 -10.46 10.28 -1.12
CA ASN A 176 -10.26 11.72 -0.98
C ASN A 176 -10.06 12.37 -2.35
N THR A 177 -10.38 13.65 -2.46
CA THR A 177 -10.36 14.40 -3.74
C THR A 177 -11.18 13.74 -4.84
N LEU A 178 -12.31 13.16 -4.47
CA LEU A 178 -13.21 12.48 -5.40
C LEU A 178 -14.21 13.45 -5.99
N VAL A 179 -14.74 13.10 -7.17
CA VAL A 179 -15.79 13.92 -7.82
C VAL A 179 -17.02 14.06 -6.95
N ASN A 180 -17.40 13.01 -6.22
CA ASN A 180 -18.51 12.98 -5.28
C ASN A 180 -18.49 11.71 -4.41
N GLU A 181 -19.45 11.59 -3.51
CA GLU A 181 -19.61 10.45 -2.60
C GLU A 181 -19.94 9.13 -3.33
N ALA A 182 -20.56 9.18 -4.51
CA ALA A 182 -20.95 7.98 -5.23
C ALA A 182 -19.75 7.08 -5.58
N VAL A 183 -18.55 7.63 -5.68
CA VAL A 183 -17.32 6.84 -5.89
C VAL A 183 -17.17 5.79 -4.81
N VAL A 184 -17.28 6.17 -3.54
CA VAL A 184 -17.15 5.26 -2.41
C VAL A 184 -18.43 4.44 -2.18
N ALA A 185 -19.59 5.04 -2.34
CA ALA A 185 -20.87 4.36 -2.16
C ALA A 185 -21.08 3.23 -3.17
N ASN A 186 -20.82 3.50 -4.46
CA ASN A 186 -20.95 2.49 -5.52
C ASN A 186 -19.88 1.40 -5.40
N ALA A 187 -18.66 1.75 -5.00
CA ALA A 187 -17.62 0.76 -4.73
C ALA A 187 -18.03 -0.19 -3.59
N LEU A 188 -18.59 0.33 -2.49
CA LEU A 188 -19.08 -0.50 -1.40
C LEU A 188 -20.27 -1.38 -1.88
N ALA A 189 -21.23 -0.82 -2.58
CA ALA A 189 -22.36 -1.57 -3.12
C ALA A 189 -21.92 -2.71 -4.04
N ALA A 190 -20.97 -2.45 -4.93
CA ALA A 190 -20.42 -3.45 -5.84
C ALA A 190 -19.61 -4.54 -5.12
N TYR A 191 -18.91 -4.20 -4.02
CA TYR A 191 -18.22 -5.21 -3.22
C TYR A 191 -19.20 -6.17 -2.54
N VAL A 192 -20.26 -5.66 -1.94
CA VAL A 192 -21.22 -6.47 -1.18
C VAL A 192 -22.20 -7.23 -2.07
N TRP A 193 -22.33 -6.84 -3.34
CA TRP A 193 -23.19 -7.53 -4.29
C TRP A 193 -22.68 -8.96 -4.54
N GLU A 194 -23.61 -9.93 -4.55
CA GLU A 194 -23.33 -11.32 -4.87
C GLU A 194 -23.55 -11.56 -6.36
N ASP A 195 -22.48 -11.90 -7.06
CA ASP A 195 -22.54 -12.23 -8.47
C ASP A 195 -23.20 -13.61 -8.66
N PRO A 196 -24.38 -13.68 -9.32
CA PRO A 196 -25.07 -14.95 -9.55
C PRO A 196 -24.26 -15.92 -10.44
N THR A 197 -23.25 -15.45 -11.14
CA THR A 197 -22.36 -16.29 -11.97
C THR A 197 -21.18 -16.88 -11.18
N GLY A 198 -21.12 -16.60 -9.87
CA GLY A 198 -20.14 -17.18 -8.97
C GLY A 198 -18.78 -16.46 -8.91
N PHE A 199 -18.69 -15.25 -9.46
CA PHE A 199 -17.47 -14.43 -9.38
C PHE A 199 -17.45 -13.64 -8.05
N ASN A 200 -17.28 -14.34 -6.92
CA ASN A 200 -17.39 -13.78 -5.58
C ASN A 200 -16.17 -14.02 -4.69
N SER A 201 -15.02 -14.43 -5.24
CA SER A 201 -13.77 -14.45 -4.47
C SER A 201 -13.41 -13.03 -3.99
N LEU A 202 -12.54 -12.92 -2.98
CA LEU A 202 -12.10 -11.62 -2.50
C LEU A 202 -11.55 -10.74 -3.63
N SER A 203 -10.74 -11.32 -4.52
CA SER A 203 -10.19 -10.58 -5.66
C SER A 203 -11.26 -10.12 -6.67
N ASP A 204 -12.31 -10.94 -6.91
CA ASP A 204 -13.43 -10.55 -7.78
C ASP A 204 -14.21 -9.36 -7.19
N ARG A 205 -14.46 -9.39 -5.87
CA ARG A 205 -15.15 -8.30 -5.16
C ARG A 205 -14.33 -7.01 -5.17
N LEU A 206 -13.02 -7.10 -4.92
CA LEU A 206 -12.11 -5.95 -4.89
C LEU A 206 -12.03 -5.24 -6.24
N ILE A 207 -11.82 -5.99 -7.33
CA ILE A 207 -11.70 -5.36 -8.66
C ILE A 207 -13.02 -4.75 -9.12
N ARG A 208 -14.14 -5.44 -8.90
CA ARG A 208 -15.48 -4.96 -9.21
C ARG A 208 -15.81 -3.68 -8.45
N ALA A 209 -15.45 -3.61 -7.17
CA ALA A 209 -15.63 -2.42 -6.36
C ALA A 209 -14.80 -1.24 -6.86
N LEU A 210 -13.54 -1.49 -7.22
CA LEU A 210 -12.67 -0.45 -7.75
C LEU A 210 -13.21 0.15 -9.05
N GLU A 211 -13.72 -0.71 -9.94
CA GLU A 211 -14.35 -0.29 -11.21
C GLU A 211 -15.63 0.50 -10.99
N ALA A 212 -16.46 0.10 -10.03
CA ALA A 212 -17.69 0.84 -9.71
C ALA A 212 -17.39 2.27 -9.24
N GLY A 213 -16.30 2.46 -8.48
CA GLY A 213 -15.80 3.78 -8.13
C GLY A 213 -15.32 4.59 -9.34
N SER A 214 -14.68 3.93 -10.30
CA SER A 214 -14.27 4.56 -11.56
C SER A 214 -15.48 5.01 -12.40
N VAL A 215 -16.50 4.16 -12.53
CA VAL A 215 -17.75 4.51 -13.26
C VAL A 215 -18.43 5.71 -12.62
N ALA A 216 -18.35 5.87 -11.30
CA ALA A 216 -18.88 7.02 -10.58
C ALA A 216 -18.03 8.31 -10.73
N GLY A 217 -16.91 8.25 -11.45
CA GLY A 217 -16.08 9.40 -11.80
C GLY A 217 -14.69 9.44 -11.15
N GLY A 218 -14.43 8.69 -10.10
CA GLY A 218 -13.12 8.55 -9.48
C GLY A 218 -12.52 9.85 -8.95
N ASP A 219 -11.25 10.07 -9.25
CA ASP A 219 -10.46 11.22 -8.83
C ASP A 219 -10.75 12.45 -9.72
N VAL A 220 -11.19 13.53 -9.11
CA VAL A 220 -11.59 14.76 -9.83
C VAL A 220 -10.45 15.37 -10.66
N ARG A 221 -9.22 15.13 -10.32
CA ARG A 221 -8.05 15.69 -11.04
C ARG A 221 -7.78 14.99 -12.37
N CYS A 222 -8.18 13.73 -12.48
CA CYS A 222 -8.10 12.98 -13.74
C CYS A 222 -9.38 13.07 -14.55
N ASN A 223 -10.51 13.21 -13.91
CA ASN A 223 -11.82 13.26 -14.56
C ASN A 223 -12.14 14.71 -14.99
N SER A 224 -11.69 15.08 -16.17
CA SER A 224 -12.06 16.35 -16.82
C SER A 224 -13.08 16.10 -17.94
N ASP A 225 -13.80 17.14 -18.33
CA ASP A 225 -14.82 17.06 -19.39
C ASP A 225 -14.29 16.56 -20.74
N SER A 226 -12.99 16.72 -20.97
CA SER A 226 -12.31 16.30 -22.21
C SER A 226 -11.66 14.91 -22.12
N VAL A 227 -11.46 14.35 -20.90
CA VAL A 227 -10.76 13.10 -20.69
C VAL A 227 -11.53 12.24 -19.69
N ARG A 228 -12.03 11.10 -20.14
CA ARG A 228 -12.74 10.13 -19.28
C ARG A 228 -11.77 9.23 -18.49
N GLN A 229 -10.66 9.77 -18.08
CA GLN A 229 -9.69 9.12 -17.22
C GLN A 229 -10.07 9.39 -15.76
N THR A 230 -10.30 8.35 -14.97
CA THR A 230 -10.70 8.49 -13.56
C THR A 230 -9.56 8.30 -12.58
N ALA A 231 -8.43 7.83 -13.09
CA ALA A 231 -7.18 7.60 -12.37
C ALA A 231 -6.00 7.60 -13.35
N ALA A 232 -4.77 7.75 -12.87
CA ALA A 232 -3.54 7.54 -13.62
C ALA A 232 -2.82 6.25 -13.21
N THR A 233 -3.11 5.73 -12.02
CA THR A 233 -2.59 4.45 -11.50
C THR A 233 -3.73 3.65 -10.90
N ALA A 234 -3.72 2.34 -11.10
CA ALA A 234 -4.63 1.40 -10.46
C ALA A 234 -3.90 0.11 -10.08
N MET A 235 -4.30 -0.52 -8.97
CA MET A 235 -3.73 -1.79 -8.53
C MET A 235 -4.72 -2.66 -7.78
N ILE A 236 -4.38 -3.95 -7.69
CA ILE A 236 -4.97 -4.93 -6.78
C ILE A 236 -3.88 -5.83 -6.21
N VAL A 237 -3.94 -6.06 -4.90
CA VAL A 237 -3.05 -6.97 -4.17
C VAL A 237 -3.89 -7.85 -3.26
N VAL A 238 -3.67 -9.16 -3.30
CA VAL A 238 -4.34 -10.14 -2.41
C VAL A 238 -3.33 -11.15 -1.91
N ALA A 239 -3.32 -11.38 -0.60
CA ALA A 239 -2.61 -12.48 0.04
C ALA A 239 -3.64 -13.48 0.61
N ARG A 240 -3.39 -14.78 0.42
CA ARG A 240 -4.28 -15.85 0.89
C ARG A 240 -4.04 -16.14 2.36
N GLY A 241 -5.07 -16.58 3.06
CA GLY A 241 -4.97 -17.04 4.43
C GLY A 241 -3.93 -18.15 4.64
N THR A 242 -3.64 -18.93 3.59
CA THR A 242 -2.61 -19.97 3.57
C THR A 242 -1.20 -19.45 3.25
N ASP A 243 -1.07 -18.22 2.80
CA ASP A 243 0.23 -17.58 2.58
C ASP A 243 0.83 -17.25 3.96
N GLY A 244 2.13 -17.46 4.13
CA GLY A 244 2.81 -17.07 5.38
C GLY A 244 2.74 -15.56 5.62
N PRO A 245 3.25 -15.07 6.76
CA PRO A 245 3.28 -13.65 7.03
C PRO A 245 3.88 -12.91 5.85
N TYR A 246 3.08 -12.06 5.25
CA TYR A 246 3.47 -11.29 4.09
C TYR A 246 3.82 -9.87 4.53
N ALA A 247 5.08 -9.52 4.47
CA ALA A 247 5.54 -8.19 4.83
C ALA A 247 5.36 -7.25 3.63
N THR A 248 4.26 -6.53 3.60
CA THR A 248 4.04 -5.44 2.64
C THR A 248 5.06 -4.31 2.81
N GLU A 249 5.73 -4.23 3.94
CA GLU A 249 6.86 -3.33 4.19
C GLU A 249 7.97 -3.44 3.14
N LYS A 250 8.03 -4.56 2.41
CA LYS A 250 9.07 -4.83 1.40
C LYS A 250 8.56 -4.73 -0.04
N ILE A 251 7.29 -4.43 -0.26
CA ILE A 251 6.77 -4.20 -1.60
C ILE A 251 7.42 -2.92 -2.16
N GLY A 252 8.34 -3.08 -3.10
CA GLY A 252 8.97 -1.96 -3.82
C GLY A 252 10.02 -1.16 -3.05
N LEU A 253 10.42 -1.55 -1.82
CA LEU A 253 11.32 -0.75 -0.99
C LEU A 253 12.65 -1.41 -0.59
N SER A 254 12.86 -2.70 -0.77
CA SER A 254 14.17 -3.29 -0.51
C SER A 254 14.40 -4.65 -1.17
N ASP A 255 15.60 -4.84 -1.70
CA ASP A 255 16.14 -6.10 -2.23
C ASP A 255 16.54 -7.09 -1.12
N GLN A 256 16.26 -6.79 0.13
CA GLN A 256 16.73 -7.58 1.26
C GLN A 256 15.70 -8.58 1.73
N GLY A 257 15.76 -9.75 1.15
CA GLY A 257 15.02 -10.93 1.56
C GLY A 257 13.61 -10.97 0.93
N THR A 258 13.46 -11.80 -0.06
CA THR A 258 12.21 -12.12 -0.75
C THR A 258 11.12 -12.55 0.22
N PRO A 259 10.13 -11.70 0.53
CA PRO A 259 8.85 -12.23 0.94
C PRO A 259 8.31 -13.02 -0.25
N LYS A 260 7.63 -14.13 -0.02
CA LYS A 260 6.82 -14.73 -1.05
C LYS A 260 5.97 -13.62 -1.67
N ALA A 261 6.01 -13.49 -2.99
CA ALA A 261 5.12 -12.60 -3.70
C ALA A 261 3.67 -12.87 -3.24
N PRO A 262 2.82 -11.85 -3.08
CA PRO A 262 1.42 -12.08 -2.79
C PRO A 262 0.82 -12.96 -3.90
N TRP A 263 -0.19 -13.71 -3.54
CA TRP A 263 -0.90 -14.57 -4.49
C TRP A 263 -1.38 -13.81 -5.74
N LEU A 264 -1.79 -12.56 -5.55
CA LEU A 264 -2.14 -11.63 -6.62
C LEU A 264 -1.50 -10.28 -6.35
N ALA A 265 -0.75 -9.76 -7.33
CA ALA A 265 -0.29 -8.38 -7.36
C ALA A 265 -0.26 -7.89 -8.81
N ILE A 266 -1.15 -6.98 -9.15
CA ILE A 266 -1.22 -6.35 -10.46
C ILE A 266 -1.32 -4.85 -10.28
N SER A 267 -0.49 -4.12 -11.00
CA SER A 267 -0.58 -2.66 -11.09
C SER A 267 -0.52 -2.20 -12.54
N THR A 268 -1.09 -1.04 -12.78
CA THR A 268 -1.11 -0.36 -14.09
C THR A 268 -0.93 1.12 -13.89
N THR A 269 -0.21 1.76 -14.79
CA THR A 269 0.01 3.20 -14.78
C THR A 269 -0.10 3.72 -16.20
N THR A 270 -0.79 4.84 -16.37
CA THR A 270 -0.91 5.59 -17.63
C THR A 270 -0.55 7.04 -17.40
N SER A 271 -0.16 7.74 -18.47
CA SER A 271 0.02 9.19 -18.41
C SER A 271 -1.33 9.91 -18.20
N ARG A 272 -1.29 11.10 -17.62
CA ARG A 272 -2.47 11.97 -17.59
C ARG A 272 -2.97 12.26 -19.01
N GLY A 273 -4.27 12.14 -19.22
CA GLY A 273 -4.88 12.29 -20.54
C GLY A 273 -4.80 11.04 -21.42
N GLY A 274 -4.19 9.96 -20.93
CA GLY A 274 -4.18 8.65 -21.58
C GLY A 274 -5.41 7.80 -21.25
N ASP A 275 -5.35 6.52 -21.60
CA ASP A 275 -6.41 5.56 -21.30
C ASP A 275 -6.60 5.39 -19.80
N ASN A 276 -7.84 5.06 -19.39
CA ASN A 276 -8.14 4.76 -18.00
C ASN A 276 -7.41 3.47 -17.57
N PRO A 277 -6.51 3.52 -16.56
CA PRO A 277 -5.71 2.36 -16.14
C PRO A 277 -6.53 1.20 -15.61
N LEU A 278 -7.79 1.43 -15.20
CA LEU A 278 -8.66 0.36 -14.75
C LEU A 278 -9.03 -0.61 -15.87
N LEU A 279 -9.09 -0.17 -17.12
CA LEU A 279 -9.34 -1.05 -18.27
C LEU A 279 -8.18 -2.04 -18.45
N ASP A 280 -6.94 -1.58 -18.33
CA ASP A 280 -5.77 -2.43 -18.39
C ASP A 280 -5.65 -3.34 -17.15
N LEU A 281 -5.97 -2.81 -15.96
CA LEU A 281 -6.02 -3.59 -14.72
C LEU A 281 -7.01 -4.76 -14.87
N ARG A 282 -8.21 -4.51 -15.37
CA ARG A 282 -9.24 -5.53 -15.62
C ARG A 282 -8.72 -6.60 -16.60
N ARG A 283 -8.15 -6.19 -17.72
CA ARG A 283 -7.61 -7.11 -18.71
C ARG A 283 -6.53 -8.02 -18.11
N LYS A 284 -5.58 -7.46 -17.35
CA LYS A 284 -4.52 -8.22 -16.68
C LYS A 284 -5.09 -9.16 -15.62
N TYR A 285 -6.08 -8.69 -14.86
CA TYR A 285 -6.77 -9.51 -13.87
C TYR A 285 -7.47 -10.71 -14.51
N ASP A 286 -8.20 -10.52 -15.61
CA ASP A 286 -8.90 -11.59 -16.31
C ASP A 286 -7.94 -12.63 -16.90
N LEU A 287 -6.78 -12.19 -17.42
CA LEU A 287 -5.71 -13.08 -17.86
C LEU A 287 -5.15 -13.91 -16.71
N TRP A 288 -4.78 -13.24 -15.60
CA TRP A 288 -4.28 -13.93 -14.40
C TRP A 288 -5.30 -14.92 -13.86
N ARG A 289 -6.58 -14.56 -13.79
CA ARG A 289 -7.64 -15.42 -13.28
C ARG A 289 -7.83 -16.71 -14.09
N ARG A 290 -7.57 -16.66 -15.40
CA ARG A 290 -7.59 -17.85 -16.26
C ARG A 290 -6.44 -18.82 -15.94
N THR A 291 -5.30 -18.32 -15.49
CA THR A 291 -4.17 -19.17 -15.09
C THR A 291 -4.44 -19.89 -13.77
N VAL A 292 -5.03 -19.20 -12.79
CA VAL A 292 -5.35 -19.77 -11.47
C VAL A 292 -6.45 -20.83 -11.52
N LYS A 293 -7.42 -20.72 -12.42
CA LYS A 293 -8.49 -21.74 -12.60
C LYS A 293 -8.02 -23.02 -13.28
N LYS A 294 -6.81 -23.06 -13.83
CA LYS A 294 -6.25 -24.23 -14.49
C LYS A 294 -5.38 -25.11 -13.59
N ASN A 295 -5.05 -24.63 -12.41
CA ASN A 295 -4.30 -25.32 -11.37
C ASN A 295 -5.22 -25.73 -10.20
#